data_4513a8aabd17fbefe141230c5dca5791
#
_entry.id   4513a8aabd17fbefe141230c5dca5791
#
_cell.length_a   1.000
_cell.length_b   1.000
_cell.length_c   1.000
_cell.angle_alpha   90.00
_cell.angle_beta   90.00
_cell.angle_gamma   90.00
#
_symmetry.space_group_name_H-M   'P 1'
#
loop_
_entity.id
_entity.type
_entity.pdbx_description
1 polymer ?
#
loop_
_entity_poly.entity_id
_entity_poly.type
_entity_poly.pdbx_seq_one_letter_code
_entity_poly.pdbx_strand_id
1 'polypeptide(L)'
;MSDLHPSQLNQYIQMYNRAKYSSWLCLISCFLLLSLGTSLKAESRKYQPWIFSTATVALLVGKSQRNTVKQLSEILGDIDKISKINFQLLTRSQTAPSSQLAVTIPAIDVSWNPEKLITNPVEYIHKKQKHVALVGGTGDGKSTFTQYLSSKIGGRVIVYDSDAKPDDWNWIDSRDVIGRKGNFKAINQGMDDDLSTLEELVQLRGNGGDSAIAGRDRFLIAEEFPILVDECDSASKWLKKHAKRGRRYKQFILAIAQNDSAENFGLQNDKGTLYSCFCLVRLGQFGIDYARTKLKNDQLVQWLKLGGKKRFMIDDYPCELDLSNWGINQLLPSSETKTLEPDNELKTDLNEYEQAIIDFAKNLNGDV
;
A
#
# COMPACT_ATOMS: atom_id res chain seq x y z
N MET A 1 8.71 -19.72 26.56
CA MET A 1 8.10 -18.40 26.38
C MET A 1 8.24 -18.07 24.91
N SER A 2 7.11 -18.08 24.21
CA SER A 2 7.07 -17.90 22.75
C SER A 2 7.59 -16.52 22.36
N ASP A 3 8.45 -16.49 21.35
CA ASP A 3 8.98 -15.26 20.74
C ASP A 3 7.84 -14.32 20.39
N LEU A 4 7.80 -13.18 21.08
CA LEU A 4 6.82 -12.12 20.78
C LEU A 4 7.14 -11.56 19.39
N HIS A 5 6.24 -11.79 18.47
CA HIS A 5 6.35 -11.32 17.08
C HIS A 5 6.37 -9.78 17.06
N PRO A 6 7.18 -9.12 16.20
CA PRO A 6 7.26 -7.65 16.10
C PRO A 6 5.91 -6.95 15.93
N SER A 7 4.94 -7.59 15.27
CA SER A 7 3.57 -7.07 15.16
C SER A 7 2.84 -7.05 16.50
N GLN A 8 3.10 -8.01 17.38
CA GLN A 8 2.53 -8.05 18.73
C GLN A 8 3.16 -6.94 19.60
N LEU A 9 4.46 -6.72 19.46
CA LEU A 9 5.15 -5.62 20.16
C LEU A 9 4.54 -4.27 19.73
N ASN A 10 4.35 -4.04 18.44
CA ASN A 10 3.69 -2.84 17.94
C ASN A 10 2.25 -2.69 18.45
N GLN A 11 1.49 -3.78 18.54
CA GLN A 11 0.16 -3.76 19.13
C GLN A 11 0.21 -3.39 20.62
N TYR A 12 1.14 -3.94 21.41
CA TYR A 12 1.33 -3.59 22.82
C TYR A 12 1.72 -2.11 22.98
N ILE A 13 2.62 -1.60 22.14
CA ILE A 13 3.00 -0.18 22.16
C ILE A 13 1.79 0.72 21.81
N GLN A 14 1.00 0.36 20.82
CA GLN A 14 -0.20 1.12 20.45
C GLN A 14 -1.26 1.06 21.57
N MET A 15 -1.49 -0.10 22.18
CA MET A 15 -2.40 -0.25 23.31
C MET A 15 -1.93 0.56 24.52
N TYR A 16 -0.62 0.54 24.83
CA TYR A 16 -0.03 1.35 25.88
C TYR A 16 -0.25 2.84 25.65
N ASN A 17 0.04 3.33 24.46
CA ASN A 17 -0.15 4.74 24.11
C ASN A 17 -1.62 5.15 24.19
N ARG A 18 -2.54 4.35 23.63
CA ARG A 18 -3.98 4.61 23.71
C ARG A 18 -4.47 4.64 25.17
N ALA A 19 -4.09 3.67 25.99
CA ALA A 19 -4.46 3.63 27.39
C ALA A 19 -3.89 4.81 28.17
N LYS A 20 -2.64 5.21 27.89
CA LYS A 20 -1.98 6.36 28.49
C LYS A 20 -2.72 7.67 28.17
N TYR A 21 -2.99 7.94 26.89
CA TYR A 21 -3.72 9.14 26.48
C TYR A 21 -5.16 9.15 26.99
N SER A 22 -5.87 8.02 26.92
CA SER A 22 -7.23 7.89 27.47
C SER A 22 -7.27 8.14 28.98
N SER A 23 -6.32 7.61 29.75
CA SER A 23 -6.20 7.86 31.18
C SER A 23 -6.03 9.34 31.50
N TRP A 24 -5.15 10.04 30.76
CA TRP A 24 -4.94 11.48 30.92
C TRP A 24 -6.18 12.30 30.57
N LEU A 25 -6.84 11.99 29.47
CA LEU A 25 -8.09 12.65 29.06
C LEU A 25 -9.19 12.47 30.11
N CYS A 26 -9.36 11.26 30.64
CA CYS A 26 -10.33 11.00 31.70
C CYS A 26 -10.04 11.79 32.99
N LEU A 27 -8.77 11.90 33.40
CA LEU A 27 -8.37 12.66 34.57
C LEU A 27 -8.60 14.17 34.38
N ILE A 28 -8.24 14.72 33.23
CA ILE A 28 -8.49 16.13 32.91
C ILE A 28 -10.00 16.41 32.87
N SER A 29 -10.78 15.55 32.22
CA SER A 29 -12.24 15.69 32.16
C SER A 29 -12.87 15.61 33.54
N CYS A 30 -12.40 14.71 34.40
CA CYS A 30 -12.84 14.62 35.78
C CYS A 30 -12.57 15.91 36.54
N PHE A 31 -11.36 16.45 36.42
CA PHE A 31 -10.98 17.71 37.10
C PHE A 31 -11.82 18.90 36.61
N LEU A 32 -12.04 19.00 35.27
CA LEU A 32 -12.89 20.07 34.73
C LEU A 32 -14.34 19.94 35.17
N LEU A 33 -14.90 18.73 35.21
CA LEU A 33 -16.27 18.48 35.68
C LEU A 33 -16.43 18.79 37.15
N LEU A 34 -15.44 18.44 38.00
CA LEU A 34 -15.45 18.80 39.45
C LEU A 34 -15.40 20.29 39.63
N SER A 35 -14.50 20.98 38.92
CA SER A 35 -14.36 22.44 38.95
C SER A 35 -15.66 23.15 38.52
N LEU A 36 -16.29 22.66 37.42
CA LEU A 36 -17.55 23.15 36.95
C LEU A 36 -18.67 22.92 37.97
N GLY A 37 -18.76 21.71 38.53
CA GLY A 37 -19.77 21.35 39.52
C GLY A 37 -19.72 22.17 40.79
N THR A 38 -18.51 22.61 41.22
CA THR A 38 -18.33 23.47 42.43
C THR A 38 -18.61 24.93 42.13
N SER A 39 -18.44 25.41 40.91
CA SER A 39 -18.60 26.82 40.49
C SER A 39 -20.01 27.19 40.02
N LEU A 40 -20.98 26.25 40.05
CA LEU A 40 -22.35 26.48 39.59
C LEU A 40 -23.08 27.53 40.46
N LYS A 41 -23.75 28.49 39.79
CA LYS A 41 -24.66 29.44 40.45
C LYS A 41 -25.91 28.72 40.99
N ALA A 42 -26.61 29.34 41.96
CA ALA A 42 -27.76 28.77 42.63
C ALA A 42 -28.86 28.22 41.70
N GLU A 43 -29.12 28.91 40.62
CA GLU A 43 -30.16 28.53 39.60
C GLU A 43 -29.81 27.26 38.84
N SER A 44 -28.51 26.91 38.70
CA SER A 44 -28.01 25.76 37.95
C SER A 44 -27.68 24.57 38.85
N ARG A 45 -27.89 24.64 40.15
CA ARG A 45 -27.56 23.57 41.11
C ARG A 45 -28.29 22.26 40.86
N LYS A 46 -29.42 22.29 40.19
CA LYS A 46 -30.18 21.07 39.80
C LYS A 46 -29.38 20.12 38.91
N TYR A 47 -28.36 20.58 38.18
CA TYR A 47 -27.48 19.75 37.35
C TYR A 47 -26.24 19.21 38.09
N GLN A 48 -25.98 19.66 39.29
CA GLN A 48 -24.82 19.30 40.09
C GLN A 48 -24.67 17.77 40.30
N PRO A 49 -25.76 17.02 40.64
CA PRO A 49 -25.65 15.57 40.80
C PRO A 49 -25.19 14.84 39.54
N TRP A 50 -25.67 15.28 38.36
CA TRP A 50 -25.28 14.72 37.09
C TRP A 50 -23.81 14.96 36.74
N ILE A 51 -23.32 16.16 37.03
CA ILE A 51 -21.92 16.54 36.82
C ILE A 51 -21.00 15.72 37.69
N PHE A 52 -21.34 15.54 38.96
CA PHE A 52 -20.52 14.72 39.87
C PHE A 52 -20.60 13.25 39.55
N SER A 53 -21.75 12.72 39.11
CA SER A 53 -21.88 11.37 38.64
C SER A 53 -20.98 11.11 37.41
N THR A 54 -21.00 12.03 36.44
CA THR A 54 -20.16 11.92 35.25
C THR A 54 -18.68 12.03 35.58
N ALA A 55 -18.30 12.90 36.51
CA ALA A 55 -16.94 13.01 37.01
C ALA A 55 -16.46 11.72 37.70
N THR A 56 -17.33 11.08 38.49
CA THR A 56 -17.04 9.80 39.12
C THR A 56 -16.81 8.68 38.09
N VAL A 57 -17.64 8.60 37.05
CA VAL A 57 -17.46 7.64 35.95
C VAL A 57 -16.13 7.89 35.25
N ALA A 58 -15.81 9.15 34.92
CA ALA A 58 -14.53 9.52 34.30
C ALA A 58 -13.34 9.11 35.17
N LEU A 59 -13.42 9.27 36.49
CA LEU A 59 -12.37 8.86 37.43
C LEU A 59 -12.19 7.34 37.46
N LEU A 60 -13.28 6.58 37.49
CA LEU A 60 -13.23 5.11 37.50
C LEU A 60 -12.64 4.56 36.19
N VAL A 61 -13.04 5.11 35.04
CA VAL A 61 -12.48 4.75 33.73
C VAL A 61 -10.99 5.12 33.68
N GLY A 62 -10.62 6.32 34.12
CA GLY A 62 -9.23 6.76 34.20
C GLY A 62 -8.35 5.87 35.06
N LYS A 63 -8.87 5.42 36.22
CA LYS A 63 -8.21 4.46 37.12
C LYS A 63 -8.02 3.09 36.45
N SER A 64 -9.04 2.58 35.77
CA SER A 64 -8.97 1.33 35.02
C SER A 64 -7.91 1.39 33.94
N GLN A 65 -7.90 2.46 33.13
CA GLN A 65 -6.90 2.67 32.07
C GLN A 65 -5.48 2.79 32.63
N ARG A 66 -5.30 3.42 33.80
CA ARG A 66 -3.99 3.52 34.48
C ARG A 66 -3.48 2.14 34.93
N ASN A 67 -4.34 1.26 35.38
CA ASN A 67 -3.96 -0.12 35.71
C ASN A 67 -3.51 -0.88 34.46
N THR A 68 -4.20 -0.71 33.33
CA THR A 68 -3.81 -1.28 32.03
C THR A 68 -2.44 -0.73 31.59
N VAL A 69 -2.20 0.56 31.75
CA VAL A 69 -0.88 1.18 31.46
C VAL A 69 0.22 0.55 32.29
N LYS A 70 -0.04 0.32 33.59
CA LYS A 70 0.94 -0.30 34.49
C LYS A 70 1.26 -1.74 34.04
N GLN A 71 0.25 -2.56 33.78
CA GLN A 71 0.46 -3.93 33.30
C GLN A 71 1.22 -3.98 31.97
N LEU A 72 0.84 -3.13 31.02
CA LEU A 72 1.53 -3.05 29.71
C LEU A 72 2.98 -2.53 29.87
N SER A 73 3.25 -1.61 30.79
CA SER A 73 4.62 -1.13 31.06
C SER A 73 5.51 -2.19 31.67
N GLU A 74 4.97 -3.06 32.51
CA GLU A 74 5.70 -4.21 33.08
C GLU A 74 6.07 -5.21 31.95
N ILE A 75 5.11 -5.55 31.08
CA ILE A 75 5.35 -6.45 29.92
C ILE A 75 6.40 -5.86 28.99
N LEU A 76 6.31 -4.57 28.65
CA LEU A 76 7.28 -3.89 27.78
C LEU A 76 8.67 -3.81 28.42
N GLY A 77 8.73 -3.60 29.74
CA GLY A 77 9.99 -3.61 30.49
C GLY A 77 10.67 -4.98 30.51
N ASP A 78 9.90 -6.04 30.61
CA ASP A 78 10.45 -7.41 30.53
C ASP A 78 10.94 -7.76 29.13
N ILE A 79 10.24 -7.31 28.07
CA ILE A 79 10.68 -7.46 26.69
C ILE A 79 12.00 -6.70 26.45
N ASP A 80 12.16 -5.48 26.97
CA ASP A 80 13.41 -4.72 26.85
C ASP A 80 14.57 -5.39 27.57
N LYS A 81 14.33 -5.97 28.76
CA LYS A 81 15.34 -6.77 29.47
C LYS A 81 15.78 -8.01 28.70
N ILE A 82 14.82 -8.75 28.12
CA ILE A 82 15.10 -9.96 27.30
C ILE A 82 15.87 -9.56 26.05
N SER A 83 15.49 -8.48 25.39
CA SER A 83 16.19 -7.96 24.21
C SER A 83 17.64 -7.56 24.53
N LYS A 84 17.87 -6.89 25.66
CA LYS A 84 19.23 -6.52 26.13
C LYS A 84 20.07 -7.75 26.48
N ILE A 85 19.47 -8.76 27.12
CA ILE A 85 20.17 -10.03 27.44
C ILE A 85 20.55 -10.76 26.13
N ASN A 86 19.64 -10.86 25.18
CA ASN A 86 19.92 -11.48 23.88
C ASN A 86 20.99 -10.71 23.10
N PHE A 87 20.97 -9.38 23.11
CA PHE A 87 22.03 -8.58 22.50
C PHE A 87 23.39 -8.77 23.20
N GLN A 88 23.42 -8.83 24.53
CA GLN A 88 24.67 -9.11 25.29
C GLN A 88 25.21 -10.51 25.04
N LEU A 89 24.32 -11.52 24.86
CA LEU A 89 24.73 -12.88 24.52
C LEU A 89 25.31 -12.96 23.11
N LEU A 90 24.71 -12.25 22.13
CA LEU A 90 25.21 -12.16 20.76
C LEU A 90 26.57 -11.43 20.68
N THR A 91 26.78 -10.36 21.44
CA THR A 91 28.07 -9.65 21.48
C THR A 91 29.15 -10.43 22.23
N ARG A 92 28.79 -11.23 23.25
CA ARG A 92 29.73 -12.08 23.98
C ARG A 92 30.20 -13.31 23.18
N SER A 93 29.39 -13.82 22.26
CA SER A 93 29.74 -14.95 21.39
C SER A 93 30.81 -14.62 20.34
N GLN A 94 31.08 -13.33 20.11
CA GLN A 94 32.14 -12.90 19.16
C GLN A 94 33.54 -12.77 19.80
N THR A 95 33.67 -12.89 21.13
CA THR A 95 34.92 -12.62 21.84
C THR A 95 35.49 -13.77 22.72
N ALA A 96 34.92 -14.98 22.69
CA ALA A 96 35.41 -16.09 23.49
C ALA A 96 35.91 -17.27 22.63
N PRO A 97 37.11 -17.84 22.92
CA PRO A 97 37.54 -19.07 22.27
C PRO A 97 36.71 -20.26 22.77
N SER A 98 36.38 -21.10 21.82
CA SER A 98 35.61 -22.34 21.91
C SER A 98 35.74 -23.15 23.20
N SER A 99 34.66 -23.29 23.98
CA SER A 99 34.33 -24.53 24.71
C SER A 99 32.83 -24.58 25.03
N GLN A 100 32.20 -25.48 24.35
CA GLN A 100 31.02 -26.30 24.64
C GLN A 100 30.00 -25.78 25.65
N LEU A 101 28.93 -25.14 25.14
CA LEU A 101 27.53 -25.39 25.50
C LEU A 101 26.71 -25.14 24.24
N ALA A 102 26.50 -26.18 23.47
CA ALA A 102 25.67 -26.15 22.28
C ALA A 102 24.21 -26.03 22.72
N VAL A 103 23.72 -24.78 22.86
CA VAL A 103 22.30 -24.51 22.65
C VAL A 103 22.10 -24.72 21.15
N THR A 104 21.53 -25.86 20.80
CA THR A 104 21.14 -26.19 19.43
C THR A 104 20.04 -25.21 19.00
N ILE A 105 20.43 -24.01 18.57
CA ILE A 105 19.60 -23.23 17.70
C ILE A 105 19.50 -24.05 16.43
N PRO A 106 18.32 -24.52 15.98
CA PRO A 106 18.23 -25.25 14.73
C PRO A 106 18.92 -24.38 13.68
N ALA A 107 20.00 -24.91 13.10
CA ALA A 107 20.74 -24.23 12.06
C ALA A 107 19.75 -23.90 10.95
N ILE A 108 19.53 -22.60 10.73
CA ILE A 108 18.74 -22.15 9.59
C ILE A 108 19.52 -22.65 8.38
N ASP A 109 18.95 -23.60 7.66
CA ASP A 109 19.55 -24.07 6.42
C ASP A 109 19.50 -22.95 5.40
N VAL A 110 20.55 -22.15 5.36
CA VAL A 110 20.69 -20.99 4.44
C VAL A 110 20.75 -21.47 2.99
N SER A 111 21.02 -22.76 2.77
CA SER A 111 21.10 -23.39 1.45
C SER A 111 19.74 -23.85 0.93
N TRP A 112 18.69 -23.86 1.78
CA TRP A 112 17.36 -24.29 1.34
C TRP A 112 16.76 -23.31 0.33
N ASN A 113 16.40 -23.84 -0.83
CA ASN A 113 15.67 -23.11 -1.86
C ASN A 113 14.36 -23.83 -2.16
N PRO A 114 13.28 -23.09 -2.47
CA PRO A 114 12.01 -23.69 -2.82
C PRO A 114 12.10 -24.42 -4.18
N GLU A 115 11.50 -25.60 -4.26
CA GLU A 115 11.49 -26.41 -5.51
C GLU A 115 10.82 -25.71 -6.70
N LYS A 116 9.85 -24.84 -6.43
CA LYS A 116 9.07 -24.13 -7.45
C LYS A 116 9.18 -22.62 -7.23
N LEU A 117 10.33 -22.07 -7.63
CA LEU A 117 10.62 -20.66 -7.50
C LEU A 117 10.21 -19.90 -8.77
N ILE A 118 9.41 -18.84 -8.62
CA ILE A 118 9.12 -17.89 -9.69
C ILE A 118 10.23 -16.83 -9.71
N THR A 119 11.01 -16.79 -10.79
CA THR A 119 12.04 -15.76 -11.02
C THR A 119 11.58 -14.68 -12.01
N ASN A 120 10.53 -14.97 -12.78
CA ASN A 120 9.91 -14.01 -13.72
C ASN A 120 8.40 -13.92 -13.44
N PRO A 121 7.97 -13.02 -12.57
CA PRO A 121 6.55 -12.86 -12.23
C PRO A 121 5.69 -12.43 -13.42
N VAL A 122 6.24 -11.64 -14.35
CA VAL A 122 5.51 -11.19 -15.55
C VAL A 122 5.16 -12.38 -16.45
N GLU A 123 6.13 -13.24 -16.72
CA GLU A 123 5.92 -14.45 -17.50
C GLU A 123 4.89 -15.39 -16.84
N TYR A 124 5.01 -15.56 -15.52
CA TYR A 124 4.05 -16.35 -14.74
C TYR A 124 2.62 -15.82 -14.91
N ILE A 125 2.42 -14.50 -14.71
CA ILE A 125 1.12 -13.84 -14.83
C ILE A 125 0.56 -13.96 -16.27
N HIS A 126 1.41 -13.76 -17.27
CA HIS A 126 1.02 -13.94 -18.67
C HIS A 126 0.60 -15.37 -18.98
N LYS A 127 1.38 -16.36 -18.55
CA LYS A 127 1.07 -17.79 -18.73
C LYS A 127 -0.25 -18.19 -18.06
N LYS A 128 -0.56 -17.60 -16.90
CA LYS A 128 -1.83 -17.83 -16.20
C LYS A 128 -3.01 -17.09 -16.82
N GLN A 129 -2.76 -16.11 -17.68
CA GLN A 129 -3.78 -15.26 -18.30
C GLN A 129 -4.71 -14.59 -17.27
N LYS A 130 -4.18 -14.24 -16.12
CA LYS A 130 -4.90 -13.64 -15.00
C LYS A 130 -4.55 -12.17 -14.83
N HIS A 131 -5.41 -11.45 -14.13
CA HIS A 131 -5.15 -10.13 -13.55
C HIS A 131 -4.29 -10.25 -12.31
N VAL A 132 -4.01 -9.13 -11.62
CA VAL A 132 -3.25 -9.16 -10.37
C VAL A 132 -4.06 -8.51 -9.25
N ALA A 133 -4.13 -9.20 -8.11
CA ALA A 133 -4.51 -8.63 -6.82
C ALA A 133 -3.25 -8.57 -5.96
N LEU A 134 -2.82 -7.36 -5.63
CA LEU A 134 -1.59 -7.08 -4.91
C LEU A 134 -1.90 -6.73 -3.45
N VAL A 135 -1.26 -7.44 -2.53
CA VAL A 135 -1.45 -7.25 -1.10
C VAL A 135 -0.11 -7.02 -0.42
N GLY A 136 -0.06 -6.02 0.44
CA GLY A 136 1.15 -5.68 1.19
C GLY A 136 0.93 -4.52 2.15
N GLY A 137 1.73 -4.47 3.20
CA GLY A 137 1.75 -3.37 4.16
C GLY A 137 2.43 -2.11 3.61
N THR A 138 2.40 -1.05 4.42
CA THR A 138 3.14 0.18 4.11
C THR A 138 4.64 -0.13 4.07
N GLY A 139 5.29 0.24 2.98
CA GLY A 139 6.73 0.02 2.79
C GLY A 139 7.12 -1.36 2.25
N ASP A 140 6.19 -2.28 1.99
CA ASP A 140 6.49 -3.62 1.44
C ASP A 140 6.89 -3.61 -0.05
N GLY A 141 6.86 -2.45 -0.71
CA GLY A 141 7.27 -2.31 -2.11
C GLY A 141 6.13 -2.43 -3.12
N LYS A 142 4.86 -2.23 -2.71
CA LYS A 142 3.70 -2.25 -3.61
C LYS A 142 3.89 -1.34 -4.83
N SER A 143 4.22 -0.07 -4.60
CA SER A 143 4.39 0.92 -5.68
C SER A 143 5.53 0.54 -6.63
N THR A 144 6.67 0.05 -6.12
CA THR A 144 7.80 -0.42 -6.94
C THR A 144 7.42 -1.63 -7.79
N PHE A 145 6.71 -2.59 -7.20
CA PHE A 145 6.24 -3.78 -7.94
C PHE A 145 5.20 -3.40 -8.99
N THR A 146 4.28 -2.48 -8.66
CA THR A 146 3.27 -1.95 -9.58
C THR A 146 3.92 -1.28 -10.79
N GLN A 147 4.91 -0.44 -10.55
CA GLN A 147 5.68 0.25 -11.58
C GLN A 147 6.43 -0.76 -12.47
N TYR A 148 7.11 -1.73 -11.87
CA TYR A 148 7.77 -2.81 -12.60
C TYR A 148 6.79 -3.57 -13.49
N LEU A 149 5.65 -3.98 -12.93
CA LEU A 149 4.69 -4.80 -13.64
C LEU A 149 4.06 -4.04 -14.82
N SER A 150 3.67 -2.77 -14.62
CA SER A 150 3.09 -1.93 -15.66
C SER A 150 4.05 -1.69 -16.83
N SER A 151 5.33 -1.47 -16.53
CA SER A 151 6.37 -1.30 -17.57
C SER A 151 6.59 -2.54 -18.42
N LYS A 152 6.36 -3.73 -17.87
CA LYS A 152 6.59 -5.00 -18.56
C LYS A 152 5.35 -5.53 -19.28
N ILE A 153 4.16 -5.26 -18.75
CA ILE A 153 2.90 -5.66 -19.40
C ILE A 153 2.58 -4.71 -20.55
N GLY A 154 2.87 -3.42 -20.39
CA GLY A 154 2.64 -2.39 -21.39
C GLY A 154 1.18 -1.96 -21.50
N GLY A 155 0.90 -1.10 -22.50
CA GLY A 155 -0.39 -0.46 -22.71
C GLY A 155 -0.48 0.92 -22.02
N ARG A 156 -1.59 1.65 -22.27
CA ARG A 156 -1.87 2.91 -21.57
C ARG A 156 -2.19 2.62 -20.12
N VAL A 157 -1.38 3.18 -19.21
CA VAL A 157 -1.58 3.03 -17.77
C VAL A 157 -2.56 4.07 -17.27
N ILE A 158 -3.58 3.66 -16.52
CA ILE A 158 -4.54 4.54 -15.83
C ILE A 158 -4.58 4.13 -14.38
N VAL A 159 -4.54 5.12 -13.49
CA VAL A 159 -4.52 4.92 -12.03
C VAL A 159 -5.72 5.56 -11.39
N TYR A 160 -6.39 4.82 -10.53
CA TYR A 160 -7.42 5.27 -9.61
C TYR A 160 -6.83 5.32 -8.20
N ASP A 161 -6.55 6.53 -7.71
CA ASP A 161 -5.93 6.75 -6.40
C ASP A 161 -6.46 8.05 -5.79
N SER A 162 -7.26 7.93 -4.72
CA SER A 162 -7.85 9.06 -4.00
C SER A 162 -6.84 9.84 -3.17
N ASP A 163 -5.78 9.16 -2.72
CA ASP A 163 -4.78 9.71 -1.79
C ASP A 163 -3.48 10.12 -2.47
N ALA A 164 -3.42 10.01 -3.80
CA ALA A 164 -2.23 10.34 -4.59
C ALA A 164 -1.75 11.77 -4.34
N LYS A 165 -0.50 11.91 -3.91
CA LYS A 165 0.22 13.18 -3.80
C LYS A 165 0.67 13.68 -5.18
N PRO A 166 1.08 14.94 -5.32
CA PRO A 166 1.58 15.47 -6.61
C PRO A 166 2.73 14.65 -7.20
N ASP A 167 3.63 14.15 -6.36
CA ASP A 167 4.82 13.39 -6.77
C ASP A 167 4.59 11.88 -6.89
N ASP A 168 3.43 11.39 -6.43
CA ASP A 168 3.05 9.99 -6.62
C ASP A 168 2.68 9.76 -8.09
N TRP A 169 3.04 8.59 -8.60
CA TRP A 169 2.81 8.21 -10.01
C TRP A 169 3.50 9.11 -11.03
N ASN A 170 4.66 9.71 -10.69
CA ASN A 170 5.42 10.65 -11.53
C ASN A 170 5.91 10.05 -12.87
N TRP A 171 5.82 8.75 -13.04
CA TRP A 171 6.15 7.99 -14.23
C TRP A 171 4.93 7.77 -15.17
N ILE A 172 3.78 8.35 -14.83
CA ILE A 172 2.52 8.31 -15.60
C ILE A 172 2.12 9.75 -15.91
N ASP A 173 1.47 9.96 -17.07
CA ASP A 173 0.85 11.25 -17.38
C ASP A 173 -0.15 11.63 -16.27
N SER A 174 -0.05 12.84 -15.76
CA SER A 174 -0.89 13.31 -14.65
C SER A 174 -2.40 13.24 -14.95
N ARG A 175 -2.77 13.27 -16.23
CA ARG A 175 -4.16 13.10 -16.71
C ARG A 175 -4.69 11.69 -16.53
N ASP A 176 -3.80 10.70 -16.47
CA ASP A 176 -4.12 9.30 -16.28
C ASP A 176 -4.11 8.88 -14.81
N VAL A 177 -3.85 9.81 -13.87
CA VAL A 177 -3.97 9.61 -12.43
C VAL A 177 -5.24 10.29 -11.94
N ILE A 178 -6.28 9.49 -11.74
CA ILE A 178 -7.64 9.92 -11.45
C ILE A 178 -7.94 9.78 -9.95
N GLY A 179 -8.54 10.79 -9.34
CA GLY A 179 -9.03 10.72 -7.96
C GLY A 179 -8.28 11.59 -6.96
N ARG A 180 -7.15 12.19 -7.31
CA ARG A 180 -6.36 13.05 -6.42
C ARG A 180 -7.23 13.95 -5.57
N LYS A 181 -6.82 14.17 -4.30
CA LYS A 181 -7.52 14.99 -3.31
C LYS A 181 -8.90 14.45 -2.92
N GLY A 182 -9.06 13.12 -2.88
CA GLY A 182 -10.32 12.49 -2.49
C GLY A 182 -11.44 12.66 -3.53
N ASN A 183 -11.12 12.83 -4.80
CA ASN A 183 -12.14 13.01 -5.84
C ASN A 183 -12.75 11.67 -6.29
N PHE A 184 -13.49 11.01 -5.40
CA PHE A 184 -14.18 9.75 -5.67
C PHE A 184 -15.20 9.85 -6.81
N LYS A 185 -15.78 11.04 -7.02
CA LYS A 185 -16.68 11.26 -8.16
C LYS A 185 -15.96 11.06 -9.50
N ALA A 186 -14.73 11.59 -9.63
CA ALA A 186 -13.93 11.40 -10.83
C ALA A 186 -13.52 9.92 -10.99
N ILE A 187 -13.20 9.22 -9.89
CA ILE A 187 -12.89 7.79 -9.92
C ILE A 187 -14.10 6.99 -10.40
N ASN A 188 -15.28 7.24 -9.80
CA ASN A 188 -16.49 6.53 -10.18
C ASN A 188 -16.83 6.75 -11.66
N GLN A 189 -16.73 7.98 -12.16
CA GLN A 189 -16.93 8.29 -13.58
C GLN A 189 -15.90 7.57 -14.46
N GLY A 190 -14.63 7.60 -14.11
CA GLY A 190 -13.58 6.91 -14.87
C GLY A 190 -13.79 5.38 -14.92
N MET A 191 -14.28 4.78 -13.84
CA MET A 191 -14.65 3.36 -13.81
C MET A 191 -15.87 3.04 -14.68
N ASP A 192 -16.87 3.94 -14.76
CA ASP A 192 -17.99 3.82 -15.66
C ASP A 192 -17.57 3.96 -17.14
N ASP A 193 -16.65 4.89 -17.43
CA ASP A 193 -16.07 5.07 -18.76
C ASP A 193 -15.27 3.83 -19.19
N ASP A 194 -14.54 3.20 -18.25
CA ASP A 194 -13.84 1.93 -18.49
C ASP A 194 -14.82 0.79 -18.81
N LEU A 195 -15.93 0.72 -18.08
CA LEU A 195 -16.97 -0.28 -18.37
C LEU A 195 -17.56 -0.06 -19.78
N SER A 196 -17.80 1.18 -20.15
CA SER A 196 -18.27 1.54 -21.48
C SER A 196 -17.26 1.20 -22.57
N THR A 197 -15.97 1.50 -22.32
CA THR A 197 -14.85 1.12 -23.19
C THR A 197 -14.77 -0.40 -23.36
N LEU A 198 -14.94 -1.16 -22.28
CA LEU A 198 -14.93 -2.63 -22.36
C LEU A 198 -16.07 -3.15 -23.23
N GLU A 199 -17.28 -2.59 -23.14
CA GLU A 199 -18.41 -2.98 -23.99
C GLU A 199 -18.17 -2.59 -25.46
N GLU A 200 -17.59 -1.41 -25.74
CA GLU A 200 -17.15 -1.03 -27.08
C GLU A 200 -16.16 -2.03 -27.67
N LEU A 201 -15.13 -2.41 -26.92
CA LEU A 201 -14.13 -3.39 -27.34
C LEU A 201 -14.74 -4.77 -27.62
N VAL A 202 -15.78 -5.15 -26.86
CA VAL A 202 -16.54 -6.37 -27.13
C VAL A 202 -17.20 -6.31 -28.49
N GLN A 203 -17.84 -5.18 -28.84
CA GLN A 203 -18.48 -5.00 -30.15
C GLN A 203 -17.46 -4.94 -31.28
N LEU A 204 -16.39 -4.17 -31.13
CA LEU A 204 -15.34 -4.07 -32.15
C LEU A 204 -14.72 -5.43 -32.47
N ARG A 205 -14.38 -6.18 -31.43
CA ARG A 205 -13.81 -7.53 -31.60
C ARG A 205 -14.82 -8.51 -32.22
N GLY A 206 -16.09 -8.38 -31.86
CA GLY A 206 -17.17 -9.18 -32.44
C GLY A 206 -17.30 -8.96 -33.93
N ASN A 207 -17.10 -7.73 -34.39
CA ASN A 207 -17.23 -7.34 -35.80
C ASN A 207 -15.96 -7.60 -36.64
N GLY A 208 -14.77 -7.36 -36.07
CA GLY A 208 -13.49 -7.36 -36.80
C GLY A 208 -12.39 -8.25 -36.24
N GLY A 209 -12.69 -9.10 -35.23
CA GLY A 209 -11.72 -9.99 -34.62
C GLY A 209 -10.67 -9.25 -33.78
N ASP A 210 -9.55 -9.91 -33.49
CA ASP A 210 -8.47 -9.38 -32.65
C ASP A 210 -7.74 -8.17 -33.27
N SER A 211 -7.76 -8.07 -34.60
CA SER A 211 -7.17 -6.93 -35.32
C SER A 211 -7.91 -5.62 -35.05
N ALA A 212 -9.23 -5.65 -34.85
CA ALA A 212 -10.04 -4.47 -34.58
C ALA A 212 -9.75 -3.82 -33.20
N ILE A 213 -9.14 -4.57 -32.30
CA ILE A 213 -8.74 -4.09 -30.94
C ILE A 213 -7.23 -4.02 -30.76
N ALA A 214 -6.44 -4.17 -31.84
CA ALA A 214 -4.98 -4.05 -31.77
C ALA A 214 -4.57 -2.64 -31.35
N GLY A 215 -3.55 -2.54 -30.49
CA GLY A 215 -3.06 -1.27 -29.97
C GLY A 215 -3.95 -0.58 -28.91
N ARG A 216 -5.07 -1.21 -28.51
CA ARG A 216 -5.97 -0.69 -27.46
C ARG A 216 -5.68 -1.31 -26.07
N ASP A 217 -4.43 -1.72 -25.85
CA ASP A 217 -4.01 -2.31 -24.59
C ASP A 217 -4.02 -1.25 -23.48
N ARG A 218 -4.65 -1.56 -22.34
CA ARG A 218 -4.70 -0.69 -21.17
C ARG A 218 -4.31 -1.45 -19.92
N PHE A 219 -3.61 -0.77 -19.02
CA PHE A 219 -3.24 -1.24 -17.71
C PHE A 219 -3.95 -0.38 -16.66
N LEU A 220 -4.95 -0.93 -15.99
CA LEU A 220 -5.81 -0.24 -15.06
C LEU A 220 -5.38 -0.58 -13.63
N ILE A 221 -4.93 0.41 -12.88
CA ILE A 221 -4.45 0.27 -11.51
C ILE A 221 -5.48 0.92 -10.58
N ALA A 222 -5.89 0.20 -9.53
CA ALA A 222 -6.77 0.71 -8.50
C ALA A 222 -6.05 0.57 -7.15
N GLU A 223 -5.56 1.71 -6.60
CA GLU A 223 -4.87 1.79 -5.31
C GLU A 223 -5.91 1.81 -4.18
N GLU A 224 -5.57 1.20 -3.04
CA GLU A 224 -6.44 1.08 -1.85
C GLU A 224 -7.89 0.68 -2.23
N PHE A 225 -8.00 -0.37 -3.04
CA PHE A 225 -9.28 -0.80 -3.64
C PHE A 225 -10.44 -0.95 -2.65
N PRO A 226 -10.23 -1.37 -1.38
CA PRO A 226 -11.30 -1.40 -0.39
C PRO A 226 -11.99 -0.04 -0.19
N ILE A 227 -11.23 1.06 -0.18
CA ILE A 227 -11.80 2.40 -0.07
C ILE A 227 -12.65 2.73 -1.31
N LEU A 228 -12.19 2.31 -2.49
CA LEU A 228 -12.94 2.54 -3.72
C LEU A 228 -14.25 1.73 -3.76
N VAL A 229 -14.28 0.54 -3.12
CA VAL A 229 -15.51 -0.26 -2.99
C VAL A 229 -16.53 0.44 -2.10
N ASP A 230 -16.08 1.12 -1.04
CA ASP A 230 -16.94 1.81 -0.10
C ASP A 230 -17.45 3.16 -0.64
N GLU A 231 -16.64 3.87 -1.43
CA GLU A 231 -16.90 5.25 -1.87
C GLU A 231 -17.41 5.37 -3.32
N CYS A 232 -17.24 4.31 -4.15
CA CYS A 232 -17.58 4.32 -5.56
C CYS A 232 -18.56 3.19 -5.92
N ASP A 233 -19.77 3.54 -6.32
CA ASP A 233 -20.81 2.57 -6.69
C ASP A 233 -20.39 1.62 -7.83
N SER A 234 -19.55 2.11 -8.74
CA SER A 234 -19.09 1.35 -9.90
C SER A 234 -17.92 0.42 -9.61
N ALA A 235 -17.19 0.57 -8.49
CA ALA A 235 -15.92 -0.14 -8.25
C ALA A 235 -16.07 -1.67 -8.27
N SER A 236 -17.03 -2.21 -7.51
CA SER A 236 -17.27 -3.66 -7.47
C SER A 236 -17.70 -4.23 -8.83
N LYS A 237 -18.53 -3.49 -9.58
CA LYS A 237 -18.99 -3.87 -10.92
C LYS A 237 -17.83 -3.82 -11.91
N TRP A 238 -17.03 -2.76 -11.85
CA TRP A 238 -15.85 -2.54 -12.66
C TRP A 238 -14.85 -3.70 -12.51
N LEU A 239 -14.46 -4.02 -11.26
CA LEU A 239 -13.55 -5.15 -11.01
C LEU A 239 -14.10 -6.47 -11.54
N LYS A 240 -15.38 -6.77 -11.25
CA LYS A 240 -16.03 -8.03 -11.63
C LYS A 240 -16.13 -8.22 -13.15
N LYS A 241 -16.48 -7.17 -13.88
CA LYS A 241 -16.61 -7.20 -15.34
C LYS A 241 -15.24 -7.38 -16.01
N HIS A 242 -14.25 -6.58 -15.60
CA HIS A 242 -12.89 -6.69 -16.13
C HIS A 242 -12.23 -8.01 -15.74
N ALA A 243 -12.40 -8.49 -14.50
CA ALA A 243 -11.87 -9.78 -14.08
C ALA A 243 -12.29 -10.92 -15.00
N LYS A 244 -13.57 -10.94 -15.38
CA LYS A 244 -14.15 -12.01 -16.22
C LYS A 244 -13.86 -11.84 -17.71
N ARG A 245 -13.62 -10.63 -18.21
CA ARG A 245 -13.55 -10.34 -19.66
C ARG A 245 -12.32 -9.52 -20.06
N GLY A 246 -11.76 -8.70 -19.17
CA GLY A 246 -10.77 -7.68 -19.49
C GLY A 246 -9.58 -8.20 -20.29
N ARG A 247 -8.96 -9.30 -19.85
CA ARG A 247 -7.79 -9.88 -20.53
C ARG A 247 -8.02 -10.17 -22.00
N ARG A 248 -9.20 -10.68 -22.34
CA ARG A 248 -9.56 -11.00 -23.72
C ARG A 248 -9.69 -9.75 -24.59
N TYR A 249 -9.97 -8.61 -23.99
CA TYR A 249 -10.19 -7.32 -24.66
C TYR A 249 -9.06 -6.31 -24.38
N LYS A 250 -7.85 -6.80 -24.10
CA LYS A 250 -6.66 -5.97 -23.91
C LYS A 250 -6.74 -5.03 -22.70
N GLN A 251 -7.57 -5.35 -21.71
CA GLN A 251 -7.72 -4.59 -20.49
C GLN A 251 -7.15 -5.40 -19.32
N PHE A 252 -6.01 -4.99 -18.80
CA PHE A 252 -5.37 -5.63 -17.64
C PHE A 252 -5.68 -4.85 -16.38
N ILE A 253 -5.96 -5.54 -15.27
CA ILE A 253 -6.21 -4.92 -13.96
C ILE A 253 -5.11 -5.29 -12.98
N LEU A 254 -4.71 -4.30 -12.18
CA LEU A 254 -4.01 -4.45 -10.92
C LEU A 254 -4.85 -3.78 -9.82
N ALA A 255 -5.46 -4.56 -8.93
CA ALA A 255 -6.14 -4.05 -7.75
C ALA A 255 -5.25 -4.23 -6.52
N ILE A 256 -5.09 -3.17 -5.73
CA ILE A 256 -4.21 -3.13 -4.57
C ILE A 256 -5.04 -3.02 -3.30
N ALA A 257 -4.76 -3.88 -2.31
CA ALA A 257 -5.46 -3.90 -1.04
C ALA A 257 -4.49 -4.18 0.12
N GLN A 258 -4.97 -3.98 1.33
CA GLN A 258 -4.21 -4.24 2.55
C GLN A 258 -4.36 -5.69 3.04
N ASN A 259 -5.32 -6.46 2.50
CA ASN A 259 -5.42 -7.91 2.75
C ASN A 259 -6.10 -8.61 1.56
N ASP A 260 -5.97 -9.95 1.47
CA ASP A 260 -6.42 -10.77 0.37
C ASP A 260 -7.85 -11.35 0.55
N SER A 261 -8.68 -10.73 1.40
CA SER A 261 -10.07 -11.15 1.53
C SER A 261 -10.91 -10.73 0.32
N ALA A 262 -11.84 -11.57 -0.10
CA ALA A 262 -12.72 -11.24 -1.23
C ALA A 262 -13.59 -10.00 -0.96
N GLU A 263 -13.86 -9.68 0.30
CA GLU A 263 -14.60 -8.50 0.75
C GLU A 263 -13.89 -7.22 0.37
N ASN A 264 -12.56 -7.16 0.56
CA ASN A 264 -11.72 -6.02 0.18
C ASN A 264 -11.69 -5.74 -1.33
N PHE A 265 -12.11 -6.71 -2.12
CA PHE A 265 -12.24 -6.58 -3.58
C PHE A 265 -13.70 -6.47 -4.04
N GLY A 266 -14.67 -6.21 -3.13
CA GLY A 266 -16.08 -6.16 -3.48
C GLY A 266 -16.64 -7.48 -4.05
N LEU A 267 -15.97 -8.60 -3.74
CA LEU A 267 -16.27 -9.95 -4.25
C LEU A 267 -16.80 -10.89 -3.15
N GLN A 268 -17.39 -10.36 -2.07
CA GLN A 268 -17.91 -11.15 -0.94
C GLN A 268 -18.89 -12.25 -1.37
N ASN A 269 -19.67 -12.00 -2.42
CA ASN A 269 -20.63 -12.95 -2.99
C ASN A 269 -20.10 -13.74 -4.19
N ASP A 270 -18.84 -13.53 -4.59
CA ASP A 270 -18.21 -14.15 -5.76
C ASP A 270 -16.72 -14.42 -5.53
N LYS A 271 -16.41 -15.06 -4.39
CA LYS A 271 -15.02 -15.39 -4.00
C LYS A 271 -14.27 -16.18 -5.07
N GLY A 272 -14.99 -17.00 -5.83
CA GLY A 272 -14.42 -17.76 -6.95
C GLY A 272 -13.77 -16.89 -8.01
N THR A 273 -14.31 -15.70 -8.28
CA THR A 273 -13.73 -14.75 -9.23
C THR A 273 -12.35 -14.25 -8.79
N LEU A 274 -12.13 -14.01 -7.49
CA LEU A 274 -10.81 -13.60 -6.99
C LEU A 274 -9.74 -14.66 -7.31
N TYR A 275 -10.00 -15.91 -6.96
CA TYR A 275 -9.01 -16.98 -7.14
C TYR A 275 -8.87 -17.46 -8.60
N SER A 276 -9.93 -17.39 -9.39
CA SER A 276 -9.91 -17.84 -10.78
C SER A 276 -9.33 -16.79 -11.74
N CYS A 277 -9.60 -15.50 -11.51
CA CYS A 277 -9.27 -14.42 -12.44
C CYS A 277 -8.03 -13.61 -12.04
N PHE A 278 -7.53 -13.75 -10.80
CA PHE A 278 -6.39 -12.99 -10.31
C PHE A 278 -5.24 -13.92 -9.87
N CYS A 279 -4.01 -13.49 -10.12
CA CYS A 279 -2.83 -13.93 -9.40
C CYS A 279 -2.74 -13.11 -8.12
N LEU A 280 -2.71 -13.78 -6.97
CA LEU A 280 -2.62 -13.13 -5.66
C LEU A 280 -1.15 -12.91 -5.32
N VAL A 281 -0.68 -11.68 -5.42
CA VAL A 281 0.68 -11.28 -5.04
C VAL A 281 0.66 -10.80 -3.60
N ARG A 282 1.39 -11.48 -2.72
CA ARG A 282 1.47 -11.17 -1.28
C ARG A 282 2.88 -10.75 -0.92
N LEU A 283 3.06 -9.45 -0.67
CA LEU A 283 4.35 -8.87 -0.29
C LEU A 283 4.54 -8.88 1.23
N GLY A 284 5.81 -8.85 1.66
CA GLY A 284 6.20 -8.67 3.05
C GLY A 284 5.55 -9.68 4.00
N GLN A 285 4.97 -9.18 5.08
CA GLN A 285 4.37 -10.01 6.11
C GLN A 285 3.20 -10.86 5.61
N PHE A 286 2.45 -10.41 4.60
CA PHE A 286 1.32 -11.18 4.05
C PHE A 286 1.77 -12.47 3.37
N GLY A 287 2.89 -12.44 2.66
CA GLY A 287 3.49 -13.65 2.09
C GLY A 287 3.98 -14.62 3.17
N ILE A 288 4.62 -14.10 4.22
CA ILE A 288 5.11 -14.86 5.37
C ILE A 288 3.95 -15.53 6.13
N ASP A 289 2.87 -14.78 6.39
CA ASP A 289 1.71 -15.31 7.11
C ASP A 289 0.94 -16.33 6.27
N TYR A 290 0.86 -16.14 4.96
CA TYR A 290 0.31 -17.12 4.05
C TYR A 290 1.11 -18.43 4.06
N ALA A 291 2.43 -18.36 3.94
CA ALA A 291 3.32 -19.53 4.03
C ALA A 291 3.16 -20.28 5.36
N ARG A 292 3.03 -19.55 6.47
CA ARG A 292 2.87 -20.12 7.81
C ARG A 292 1.49 -20.75 8.02
N THR A 293 0.41 -20.02 7.69
CA THR A 293 -0.95 -20.41 8.08
C THR A 293 -1.64 -21.31 7.07
N LYS A 294 -1.40 -21.09 5.78
CA LYS A 294 -2.05 -21.83 4.69
C LYS A 294 -1.17 -22.97 4.18
N LEU A 295 0.08 -22.69 3.89
CA LEU A 295 0.99 -23.72 3.37
C LEU A 295 1.66 -24.54 4.48
N LYS A 296 1.65 -24.04 5.74
CA LYS A 296 2.27 -24.67 6.92
C LYS A 296 3.72 -25.09 6.67
N ASN A 297 4.47 -24.23 6.01
CA ASN A 297 5.86 -24.50 5.59
C ASN A 297 6.83 -23.53 6.30
N ASP A 298 7.43 -23.98 7.39
CA ASP A 298 8.35 -23.18 8.20
C ASP A 298 9.66 -22.85 7.47
N GLN A 299 10.16 -23.71 6.59
CA GLN A 299 11.34 -23.44 5.78
C GLN A 299 11.07 -22.30 4.80
N LEU A 300 9.91 -22.30 4.15
CA LEU A 300 9.47 -21.21 3.28
C LEU A 300 9.31 -19.90 4.05
N VAL A 301 8.76 -19.95 5.28
CA VAL A 301 8.65 -18.79 6.16
C VAL A 301 10.03 -18.18 6.44
N GLN A 302 11.02 -18.99 6.75
CA GLN A 302 12.39 -18.53 7.00
C GLN A 302 13.02 -17.95 5.72
N TRP A 303 12.85 -18.65 4.61
CA TRP A 303 13.35 -18.20 3.31
C TRP A 303 12.79 -16.83 2.90
N LEU A 304 11.48 -16.59 3.06
CA LEU A 304 10.84 -15.31 2.81
C LEU A 304 11.41 -14.21 3.71
N LYS A 305 11.57 -14.47 5.00
CA LYS A 305 12.13 -13.51 5.96
C LYS A 305 13.57 -13.09 5.61
N LEU A 306 14.40 -14.04 5.22
CA LEU A 306 15.80 -13.79 4.87
C LEU A 306 15.95 -12.93 3.61
N GLY A 307 15.01 -13.03 2.66
CA GLY A 307 15.05 -12.27 1.41
C GLY A 307 14.49 -10.85 1.49
N GLY A 308 13.82 -10.50 2.60
CA GLY A 308 13.19 -9.18 2.76
C GLY A 308 12.22 -8.86 1.63
N LYS A 309 12.34 -7.65 1.04
CA LYS A 309 11.44 -7.20 -0.04
C LYS A 309 11.67 -7.92 -1.38
N LYS A 310 12.76 -8.68 -1.52
CA LYS A 310 13.06 -9.41 -2.77
C LYS A 310 12.24 -10.69 -2.89
N ARG A 311 11.72 -11.21 -1.77
CA ARG A 311 11.04 -12.50 -1.69
C ARG A 311 9.60 -12.31 -1.23
N PHE A 312 8.68 -12.87 -2.00
CA PHE A 312 7.25 -12.76 -1.77
C PHE A 312 6.51 -13.97 -2.34
N MET A 313 5.19 -14.01 -2.21
CA MET A 313 4.37 -15.10 -2.73
C MET A 313 3.53 -14.62 -3.91
N ILE A 314 3.42 -15.47 -4.94
CA ILE A 314 2.40 -15.33 -6.00
C ILE A 314 1.57 -16.61 -6.01
N ASP A 315 0.29 -16.48 -5.74
CA ASP A 315 -0.59 -17.63 -5.45
C ASP A 315 0.02 -18.51 -4.35
N ASP A 316 0.31 -19.77 -4.62
CA ASP A 316 0.94 -20.73 -3.70
C ASP A 316 2.46 -20.85 -3.91
N TYR A 317 3.05 -20.06 -4.80
CA TYR A 317 4.45 -20.22 -5.18
C TYR A 317 5.31 -19.07 -4.66
N PRO A 318 6.50 -19.37 -4.12
CA PRO A 318 7.48 -18.37 -3.80
C PRO A 318 8.00 -17.67 -5.06
N CYS A 319 8.23 -16.38 -4.93
CA CYS A 319 8.82 -15.55 -5.97
C CYS A 319 10.05 -14.83 -5.42
N GLU A 320 11.11 -14.75 -6.21
CA GLU A 320 12.27 -13.91 -5.91
C GLU A 320 12.52 -12.95 -7.05
N LEU A 321 12.49 -11.65 -6.72
CA LEU A 321 12.69 -10.56 -7.67
C LEU A 321 13.43 -9.42 -6.99
N ASP A 322 14.63 -9.12 -7.47
CA ASP A 322 15.40 -7.98 -6.97
C ASP A 322 15.07 -6.71 -7.76
N LEU A 323 14.32 -5.83 -7.10
CA LEU A 323 13.99 -4.49 -7.62
C LEU A 323 14.82 -3.38 -6.97
N SER A 324 15.85 -3.70 -6.19
CA SER A 324 16.66 -2.69 -5.49
C SER A 324 17.36 -1.70 -6.42
N ASN A 325 17.71 -2.14 -7.62
CA ASN A 325 18.31 -1.32 -8.68
C ASN A 325 17.30 -0.82 -9.71
N TRP A 326 15.99 -1.03 -9.47
CA TRP A 326 14.94 -0.57 -10.36
C TRP A 326 14.76 0.94 -10.16
N GLY A 327 15.40 1.71 -11.04
CA GLY A 327 15.33 3.17 -10.99
C GLY A 327 14.05 3.71 -11.61
N ILE A 328 13.49 4.73 -10.98
CA ILE A 328 12.31 5.47 -11.43
C ILE A 328 12.48 5.97 -12.90
N ASN A 329 13.70 6.24 -13.31
CA ASN A 329 14.03 6.76 -14.65
C ASN A 329 14.02 5.71 -15.78
N GLN A 330 13.84 4.42 -15.49
CA GLN A 330 13.81 3.38 -16.53
C GLN A 330 12.43 3.19 -17.16
N LEU A 331 11.44 3.95 -16.73
CA LEU A 331 10.03 3.73 -17.08
C LEU A 331 9.42 4.76 -18.02
N LEU A 332 10.12 5.84 -18.26
CA LEU A 332 9.73 6.64 -19.43
C LEU A 332 9.93 5.71 -20.65
N PRO A 333 8.86 5.35 -21.40
CA PRO A 333 9.07 4.79 -22.70
C PRO A 333 10.09 5.72 -23.33
N SER A 334 11.20 5.18 -23.84
CA SER A 334 11.95 5.89 -24.83
C SER A 334 10.91 6.30 -25.85
N SER A 335 10.38 7.51 -25.75
CA SER A 335 9.91 8.18 -26.91
C SER A 335 11.11 8.00 -27.83
N GLU A 336 10.96 7.12 -28.83
CA GLU A 336 11.75 7.23 -30.02
C GLU A 336 11.72 8.73 -30.28
N THR A 337 12.80 9.39 -29.95
CA THR A 337 13.09 10.69 -30.45
C THR A 337 13.20 10.44 -31.95
N LYS A 338 12.04 10.46 -32.62
CA LYS A 338 12.07 10.95 -33.98
C LYS A 338 12.74 12.28 -33.79
N THR A 339 14.01 12.32 -34.14
CA THR A 339 14.72 13.51 -34.47
C THR A 339 13.88 14.19 -35.54
N LEU A 340 12.88 14.96 -35.11
CA LEU A 340 12.37 16.04 -35.89
C LEU A 340 13.57 16.93 -36.00
N GLU A 341 14.17 16.95 -37.20
CA GLU A 341 15.09 18.04 -37.57
C GLU A 341 14.39 19.32 -37.16
N PRO A 342 15.07 20.20 -36.41
CA PRO A 342 14.43 21.41 -35.93
C PRO A 342 14.00 22.20 -37.16
N ASP A 343 12.68 22.32 -37.33
CA ASP A 343 12.09 23.24 -38.30
C ASP A 343 12.74 24.60 -38.07
N ASN A 344 13.42 25.11 -39.11
CA ASN A 344 14.09 26.38 -39.08
C ASN A 344 13.14 27.55 -38.80
N GLU A 345 11.84 27.37 -38.88
CA GLU A 345 10.83 28.39 -38.56
C GLU A 345 10.71 28.70 -37.07
N LEU A 346 10.91 27.70 -36.14
CA LEU A 346 10.85 27.99 -34.71
C LEU A 346 12.03 28.74 -34.15
N LYS A 347 13.17 28.73 -34.85
CA LYS A 347 14.36 29.52 -34.44
C LYS A 347 14.21 30.99 -34.74
N THR A 348 13.43 31.35 -35.77
CA THR A 348 13.17 32.73 -36.15
C THR A 348 12.31 33.45 -35.13
N ASP A 349 11.25 32.78 -34.64
CA ASP A 349 10.34 33.36 -33.67
C ASP A 349 10.95 33.52 -32.26
N LEU A 350 11.85 32.62 -31.84
CA LEU A 350 12.58 32.74 -30.57
C LEU A 350 13.58 33.93 -30.58
N ASN A 351 14.23 34.16 -31.69
CA ASN A 351 15.14 35.30 -31.83
C ASN A 351 14.42 36.66 -31.83
N GLU A 352 13.24 36.76 -32.42
CA GLU A 352 12.41 37.98 -32.37
C GLU A 352 11.90 38.28 -30.96
N TYR A 353 11.50 37.23 -30.19
CA TYR A 353 11.07 37.40 -28.80
C TYR A 353 12.25 37.83 -27.88
N GLU A 354 13.41 37.24 -28.03
CA GLU A 354 14.60 37.64 -27.25
C GLU A 354 15.03 39.08 -27.57
N GLN A 355 14.95 39.46 -28.83
CA GLN A 355 15.27 40.82 -29.23
C GLN A 355 14.25 41.84 -28.68
N ALA A 356 12.99 41.53 -28.69
CA ALA A 356 11.94 42.37 -28.12
C ALA A 356 12.10 42.55 -26.60
N ILE A 357 12.54 41.52 -25.87
CA ILE A 357 12.81 41.60 -24.42
C ILE A 357 14.04 42.46 -24.15
N ILE A 358 15.08 42.35 -24.97
CA ILE A 358 16.30 43.18 -24.84
C ILE A 358 16.02 44.66 -25.13
N ASP A 359 15.21 44.96 -26.15
CA ASP A 359 14.82 46.31 -26.48
C ASP A 359 13.87 46.93 -25.45
N PHE A 360 12.96 46.14 -24.86
CA PHE A 360 12.13 46.56 -23.73
C PHE A 360 12.97 46.88 -22.48
N ALA A 361 13.96 46.05 -22.17
CA ALA A 361 14.88 46.29 -21.04
C ALA A 361 15.77 47.51 -21.22
N LYS A 362 16.18 47.84 -22.47
CA LYS A 362 16.94 49.07 -22.81
C LYS A 362 16.09 50.33 -22.66
N ASN A 363 14.79 50.27 -23.02
CA ASN A 363 13.88 51.41 -22.90
C ASN A 363 13.50 51.70 -21.43
N LEU A 364 13.58 50.71 -20.53
CA LEU A 364 13.36 50.91 -19.10
C LEU A 364 14.57 51.58 -18.38
N ASN A 365 15.76 51.51 -18.94
CA ASN A 365 17.00 52.07 -18.35
C ASN A 365 17.44 53.39 -19.02
N GLY A 366 16.62 54.01 -19.87
CA GLY A 366 16.96 55.16 -20.69
C GLY A 366 16.44 56.50 -20.23
N ASP A 367 15.79 56.60 -19.04
CA ASP A 367 15.39 57.87 -18.45
C ASP A 367 15.87 57.98 -16.98
N VAL A 368 17.16 58.37 -16.84
CA VAL A 368 17.71 59.07 -15.68
C VAL A 368 18.73 60.08 -16.18
#